data_e98c7ff37f295bfa858f5f63cd849c46
#
_entry.id   e98c7ff37f295bfa858f5f63cd849c46
#
_cell.length_a   1.000
_cell.length_b   1.000
_cell.length_c   1.000
_cell.angle_alpha   90.00
_cell.angle_beta   90.00
_cell.angle_gamma   90.00
#
_symmetry.space_group_name_H-M   'P 1'
#
loop_
_entity.id
_entity.type
_entity.pdbx_description
1 polymer ?
#
loop_
_entity_poly.entity_id
_entity_poly.type
_entity_poly.pdbx_seq_one_letter_code
_entity_poly.pdbx_strand_id
1 'polypeptide(L)'
;MTRLIGLLLLAVLSGCATRAPEPKPDAAAAAATAVPAEGPAVYSLDIRVDDSALRSLLQENLDLARYRASQAALSRVELARLAAAAPAQAEALLETEGYFNAKVDVSRDPDDDTRLLLTVTPGPRTRVGEAKIEFTEGLADDDARALRESLRNSWALKPGAAFTQSQWASAKSDLLLRARTGGFPLARWADTAARVDAEAHTADLQLVLASGNRARLGELRIEGLKRQDRETIERLTGYRRGDAYTEQKLAEFQERLAKTQLFDAVRVQLLPETVDADGTTPVQVTVTESALQQATVAVGYHSNTGQSVSVEHLHRRPFDLPVRARSKLQLSRDLRGAELELSSHPQPDLHRNLASLQFEQDRTGDTIATNLGIRLGRLYESTRDERLSYVELLRARETVGGEVNTNLAVSVNQQWIRRRLDSSLLPTDGHQALALVGLGYARGGGSDDSGPFGRMQFKLGAYKPLGGWYASARAEVAQVIAHERVGVPEKLLFLAGGDDSVRGYAYRSLGVERNGLTLGGRVMATGSLEIARPFTMSLPSLWGAAFVDAGNAASRWTDYRPVVGYGVGVRWRSPVGPLRVDAARAQETGKWRLHFSVGITL
;
A
#
# COMPACT_ATOMS: atom_id res chain seq x y z
N MET A 1 -7.09 -34.97 -36.14
CA MET A 1 -8.01 -35.89 -35.46
C MET A 1 -8.55 -35.16 -34.23
N THR A 2 -9.70 -34.63 -34.41
CA THR A 2 -11.02 -34.77 -33.80
C THR A 2 -11.12 -34.15 -32.38
N ARG A 3 -11.65 -32.92 -32.29
CA ARG A 3 -12.99 -32.44 -31.88
C ARG A 3 -13.58 -33.09 -30.63
N LEU A 4 -13.92 -32.24 -29.62
CA LEU A 4 -15.18 -32.14 -28.84
C LEU A 4 -14.96 -31.11 -27.74
N ILE A 5 -15.50 -29.93 -27.67
CA ILE A 5 -16.88 -29.37 -27.53
C ILE A 5 -17.75 -30.20 -26.57
N GLY A 6 -18.09 -29.57 -25.47
CA GLY A 6 -19.08 -30.02 -24.49
C GLY A 6 -19.27 -28.91 -23.46
N LEU A 7 -20.06 -27.98 -23.69
CA LEU A 7 -21.47 -27.69 -23.32
C LEU A 7 -21.74 -27.62 -21.83
N LEU A 8 -22.03 -26.40 -21.42
CA LEU A 8 -22.77 -25.91 -20.26
C LEU A 8 -23.92 -26.83 -19.82
N LEU A 9 -24.07 -27.00 -18.53
CA LEU A 9 -25.32 -27.42 -17.91
C LEU A 9 -25.72 -26.44 -16.81
N LEU A 10 -26.74 -25.63 -17.14
CA LEU A 10 -27.58 -24.91 -16.20
C LEU A 10 -28.47 -25.94 -15.49
N ALA A 11 -28.38 -26.09 -14.18
CA ALA A 11 -29.36 -26.78 -13.38
C ALA A 11 -30.32 -25.76 -12.77
N VAL A 12 -31.54 -25.73 -13.28
CA VAL A 12 -32.68 -25.03 -12.72
C VAL A 12 -33.25 -25.92 -11.60
N LEU A 13 -33.18 -25.45 -10.37
CA LEU A 13 -33.87 -26.06 -9.24
C LEU A 13 -35.30 -25.49 -9.19
N SER A 14 -36.25 -26.31 -9.68
CA SER A 14 -37.69 -26.11 -9.49
C SER A 14 -38.07 -26.62 -8.10
N GLY A 15 -38.29 -25.72 -7.17
CA GLY A 15 -38.92 -26.05 -5.88
C GLY A 15 -40.42 -26.08 -6.02
N CYS A 16 -41.04 -27.25 -5.87
CA CYS A 16 -42.48 -27.41 -5.72
C CYS A 16 -42.93 -26.85 -4.37
N ALA A 17 -43.60 -25.70 -4.38
CA ALA A 17 -44.39 -25.25 -3.25
C ALA A 17 -45.79 -25.86 -3.36
N THR A 18 -46.12 -26.75 -2.45
CA THR A 18 -47.49 -27.25 -2.24
C THR A 18 -48.36 -26.12 -1.71
N ARG A 19 -49.30 -25.72 -2.53
CA ARG A 19 -50.33 -24.71 -2.22
C ARG A 19 -51.41 -25.38 -1.39
N ALA A 20 -51.63 -24.91 -0.14
CA ALA A 20 -52.81 -25.23 0.64
C ALA A 20 -54.04 -24.55 0.06
N PRO A 21 -55.23 -25.19 0.16
CA PRO A 21 -56.46 -24.61 -0.43
C PRO A 21 -56.95 -23.40 0.38
N GLU A 22 -57.21 -22.30 -0.31
CA GLU A 22 -57.89 -21.13 0.22
C GLU A 22 -59.34 -21.51 0.61
N PRO A 23 -59.87 -21.00 1.76
CA PRO A 23 -61.27 -21.08 2.07
C PRO A 23 -62.04 -20.03 1.21
N LYS A 24 -63.12 -20.47 0.61
CA LYS A 24 -64.08 -19.61 -0.06
C LYS A 24 -64.68 -18.61 0.92
N PRO A 25 -64.75 -17.32 0.61
CA PRO A 25 -65.50 -16.36 1.43
C PRO A 25 -67.02 -16.55 1.18
N ASP A 26 -67.76 -16.72 2.28
CA ASP A 26 -69.18 -16.63 2.31
C ASP A 26 -69.64 -15.22 1.91
N ALA A 27 -70.52 -15.18 0.95
CA ALA A 27 -71.22 -13.97 0.51
C ALA A 27 -72.33 -13.64 1.50
N ALA A 28 -72.02 -12.88 2.57
CA ALA A 28 -73.01 -12.13 3.35
C ALA A 28 -72.33 -11.24 4.40
N ALA A 29 -71.82 -10.12 4.04
CA ALA A 29 -71.76 -8.96 4.95
C ALA A 29 -71.73 -7.69 4.08
N ALA A 30 -72.89 -7.19 3.93
CA ALA A 30 -73.22 -6.02 3.20
C ALA A 30 -72.62 -4.73 3.79
N ALA A 31 -72.41 -3.79 2.90
CA ALA A 31 -72.51 -2.35 3.11
C ALA A 31 -71.79 -1.78 4.34
N ALA A 32 -70.46 -1.83 4.32
CA ALA A 32 -69.69 -0.79 4.96
C ALA A 32 -69.46 0.32 3.92
N THR A 33 -69.98 1.48 4.22
CA THR A 33 -69.86 2.73 3.50
C THR A 33 -68.42 2.91 2.96
N ALA A 34 -68.28 2.86 1.65
CA ALA A 34 -67.02 3.17 0.98
C ALA A 34 -66.69 4.62 1.27
N VAL A 35 -65.75 4.85 2.17
CA VAL A 35 -65.01 6.12 2.25
C VAL A 35 -64.37 6.31 0.87
N PRO A 36 -64.56 7.43 0.18
CA PRO A 36 -63.92 7.66 -1.11
C PRO A 36 -62.42 7.45 -0.95
N ALA A 37 -61.82 6.59 -1.76
CA ALA A 37 -60.38 6.40 -1.79
C ALA A 37 -59.77 7.75 -2.18
N GLU A 38 -59.31 8.49 -1.19
CA GLU A 38 -58.58 9.74 -1.42
C GLU A 38 -57.30 9.41 -2.21
N GLY A 39 -57.13 10.08 -3.33
CA GLY A 39 -55.95 9.94 -4.19
C GLY A 39 -54.65 10.22 -3.39
N PRO A 40 -53.52 9.82 -3.94
CA PRO A 40 -52.24 10.03 -3.25
C PRO A 40 -52.03 11.51 -2.94
N ALA A 41 -51.63 11.80 -1.70
CA ALA A 41 -51.29 13.15 -1.28
C ALA A 41 -49.97 13.59 -1.93
N VAL A 42 -50.03 14.61 -2.76
CA VAL A 42 -48.84 15.29 -3.27
C VAL A 42 -48.50 16.42 -2.30
N TYR A 43 -47.25 16.46 -1.83
CA TYR A 43 -46.79 17.54 -0.95
C TYR A 43 -45.34 17.93 -1.26
N SER A 44 -44.99 19.17 -0.94
CA SER A 44 -43.63 19.66 -0.90
C SER A 44 -43.27 20.02 0.54
N LEU A 45 -41.97 19.85 0.91
CA LEU A 45 -41.46 20.17 2.22
C LEU A 45 -40.37 21.23 2.09
N ASP A 46 -40.56 22.35 2.78
CA ASP A 46 -39.59 23.44 2.89
C ASP A 46 -39.07 23.48 4.33
N ILE A 47 -37.75 23.23 4.53
CA ILE A 47 -37.09 23.23 5.84
C ILE A 47 -36.35 24.55 6.00
N ARG A 48 -36.84 25.40 6.90
CA ARG A 48 -36.29 26.70 7.20
C ARG A 48 -35.41 26.63 8.47
N VAL A 49 -34.11 26.61 8.23
CA VAL A 49 -33.08 26.69 9.26
C VAL A 49 -31.86 27.40 8.64
N ASP A 50 -31.20 28.25 9.37
CA ASP A 50 -30.05 29.02 8.87
C ASP A 50 -28.83 28.15 8.61
N ASP A 51 -28.60 27.14 9.47
CA ASP A 51 -27.47 26.21 9.36
C ASP A 51 -27.72 25.16 8.29
N SER A 52 -26.86 25.13 7.27
CA SER A 52 -26.94 24.19 6.16
C SER A 52 -26.70 22.72 6.57
N ALA A 53 -25.90 22.48 7.62
CA ALA A 53 -25.65 21.14 8.12
C ALA A 53 -26.87 20.57 8.82
N LEU A 54 -27.56 21.39 9.64
CA LEU A 54 -28.82 21.00 10.27
C LEU A 54 -29.94 20.79 9.24
N ARG A 55 -29.95 21.59 8.18
CA ARG A 55 -30.90 21.40 7.08
C ARG A 55 -30.68 20.05 6.40
N SER A 56 -29.43 19.70 6.09
CA SER A 56 -29.09 18.40 5.49
C SER A 56 -29.46 17.25 6.42
N LEU A 57 -29.15 17.36 7.71
CA LEU A 57 -29.51 16.37 8.72
C LEU A 57 -31.01 16.06 8.71
N LEU A 58 -31.85 17.12 8.74
CA LEU A 58 -33.30 16.99 8.71
C LEU A 58 -33.81 16.44 7.37
N GLN A 59 -33.24 16.88 6.26
CA GLN A 59 -33.62 16.36 4.93
C GLN A 59 -33.33 14.88 4.75
N GLU A 60 -32.25 14.38 5.33
CA GLU A 60 -31.82 12.99 5.21
C GLU A 60 -32.54 12.06 6.20
N ASN A 61 -32.90 12.54 7.38
CA ASN A 61 -33.33 11.68 8.47
C ASN A 61 -34.79 11.86 8.89
N LEU A 62 -35.47 12.97 8.54
CA LEU A 62 -36.86 13.17 8.89
C LEU A 62 -37.75 12.27 8.03
N ASP A 63 -38.67 11.53 8.63
CA ASP A 63 -39.56 10.62 7.91
C ASP A 63 -40.35 11.37 6.84
N LEU A 64 -40.88 12.55 7.17
CA LEU A 64 -41.58 13.41 6.23
C LEU A 64 -40.72 13.77 5.01
N ALA A 65 -39.43 14.02 5.17
CA ALA A 65 -38.52 14.29 4.05
C ALA A 65 -38.15 13.03 3.26
N ARG A 66 -37.93 11.90 3.95
CA ARG A 66 -37.59 10.61 3.32
C ARG A 66 -38.72 10.04 2.49
N TYR A 67 -39.98 10.10 2.97
CA TYR A 67 -41.14 9.68 2.18
C TYR A 67 -41.31 10.52 0.91
N ARG A 68 -41.08 11.84 0.98
CA ARG A 68 -41.06 12.68 -0.20
C ARG A 68 -40.00 12.25 -1.22
N ALA A 69 -38.79 11.96 -0.74
CA ALA A 69 -37.68 11.52 -1.60
C ALA A 69 -37.92 10.16 -2.27
N SER A 70 -38.63 9.26 -1.58
CA SER A 70 -38.98 7.93 -2.12
C SER A 70 -40.11 7.93 -3.16
N GLN A 71 -40.79 9.06 -3.36
CA GLN A 71 -41.96 9.19 -4.23
C GLN A 71 -43.11 8.18 -3.92
N ALA A 72 -43.15 7.69 -2.68
CA ALA A 72 -44.17 6.77 -2.25
C ALA A 72 -45.54 7.48 -2.18
N ALA A 73 -46.60 6.81 -2.65
CA ALA A 73 -47.97 7.33 -2.55
C ALA A 73 -48.41 7.29 -1.07
N LEU A 74 -48.60 8.44 -0.44
CA LEU A 74 -49.14 8.60 0.90
C LEU A 74 -50.62 8.92 0.87
N SER A 75 -51.40 8.39 1.83
CA SER A 75 -52.75 8.85 2.07
C SER A 75 -52.69 10.20 2.82
N ARG A 76 -53.80 10.99 2.71
CA ARG A 76 -53.92 12.26 3.46
C ARG A 76 -53.84 12.05 4.98
N VAL A 77 -54.35 10.94 5.49
CA VAL A 77 -54.32 10.57 6.90
C VAL A 77 -52.87 10.30 7.34
N GLU A 78 -52.12 9.57 6.53
CA GLU A 78 -50.72 9.26 6.84
C GLU A 78 -49.84 10.53 6.75
N LEU A 79 -50.08 11.41 5.77
CA LEU A 79 -49.40 12.69 5.69
C LEU A 79 -49.66 13.56 6.92
N ALA A 80 -50.90 13.61 7.40
CA ALA A 80 -51.25 14.35 8.58
C ALA A 80 -50.56 13.78 9.84
N ARG A 81 -50.46 12.44 9.94
CA ARG A 81 -49.74 11.75 11.02
C ARG A 81 -48.25 12.08 11.00
N LEU A 82 -47.60 12.00 9.82
CA LEU A 82 -46.19 12.34 9.67
C LEU A 82 -45.89 13.81 9.97
N ALA A 83 -46.77 14.72 9.51
CA ALA A 83 -46.65 16.14 9.77
C ALA A 83 -46.77 16.46 11.28
N ALA A 84 -47.69 15.80 11.99
CA ALA A 84 -47.84 15.95 13.42
C ALA A 84 -46.67 15.37 14.22
N ALA A 85 -46.00 14.33 13.75
CA ALA A 85 -44.84 13.74 14.38
C ALA A 85 -43.50 14.46 14.06
N ALA A 86 -43.46 15.23 12.96
CA ALA A 86 -42.23 15.84 12.45
C ALA A 86 -41.56 16.82 13.44
N PRO A 87 -42.26 17.66 14.25
CA PRO A 87 -41.61 18.52 15.24
C PRO A 87 -40.81 17.73 16.26
N ALA A 88 -41.44 16.76 16.93
CA ALA A 88 -40.75 15.94 17.94
C ALA A 88 -39.60 15.12 17.35
N GLN A 89 -39.75 14.62 16.15
CA GLN A 89 -38.68 13.90 15.43
C GLN A 89 -37.52 14.85 15.08
N ALA A 90 -37.81 16.05 14.63
CA ALA A 90 -36.78 17.06 14.33
C ALA A 90 -36.05 17.51 15.60
N GLU A 91 -36.77 17.76 16.69
CA GLU A 91 -36.17 18.09 18.00
C GLU A 91 -35.23 16.97 18.47
N ALA A 92 -35.66 15.70 18.42
CA ALA A 92 -34.82 14.56 18.75
C ALA A 92 -33.56 14.45 17.87
N LEU A 93 -33.65 14.75 16.56
CA LEU A 93 -32.50 14.83 15.69
C LEU A 93 -31.54 15.97 16.05
N LEU A 94 -32.09 17.13 16.39
CA LEU A 94 -31.29 18.30 16.81
C LEU A 94 -30.60 18.07 18.17
N GLU A 95 -31.22 17.34 19.08
CA GLU A 95 -30.60 16.92 20.36
C GLU A 95 -29.33 16.07 20.10
N THR A 96 -29.31 15.23 19.06
CA THR A 96 -28.11 14.44 18.70
C THR A 96 -26.92 15.34 18.35
N GLU A 97 -27.20 16.55 17.82
CA GLU A 97 -26.21 17.56 17.47
C GLU A 97 -25.93 18.57 18.60
N GLY A 98 -26.55 18.39 19.76
CA GLY A 98 -26.34 19.19 20.96
C GLY A 98 -27.28 20.39 21.08
N TYR A 99 -28.39 20.42 20.41
CA TYR A 99 -29.40 21.48 20.50
C TYR A 99 -30.62 20.99 21.32
N PHE A 100 -30.51 21.01 22.63
CA PHE A 100 -31.55 20.48 23.55
C PHE A 100 -32.68 21.44 23.81
N ASN A 101 -32.60 22.70 23.34
CA ASN A 101 -33.66 23.72 23.46
C ASN A 101 -34.18 24.15 22.08
N ALA A 102 -34.02 23.28 21.08
CA ALA A 102 -34.55 23.54 19.76
C ALA A 102 -36.09 23.65 19.78
N LYS A 103 -36.62 24.58 19.02
CA LYS A 103 -38.07 24.72 18.78
C LYS A 103 -38.36 24.46 17.33
N VAL A 104 -39.27 23.54 17.06
CA VAL A 104 -39.65 23.16 15.73
C VAL A 104 -41.15 23.28 15.60
N ASP A 105 -41.57 23.97 14.55
CA ASP A 105 -42.98 24.12 14.18
C ASP A 105 -43.24 23.65 12.76
N VAL A 106 -44.37 23.01 12.53
CA VAL A 106 -44.85 22.60 11.20
C VAL A 106 -46.15 23.31 10.88
N SER A 107 -46.12 24.12 9.86
CA SER A 107 -47.26 24.82 9.34
C SER A 107 -47.50 24.50 7.86
N ARG A 108 -48.71 24.80 7.35
CA ARG A 108 -49.00 24.81 5.91
C ARG A 108 -48.73 26.20 5.38
N ASP A 109 -48.27 26.26 4.13
CA ASP A 109 -48.09 27.53 3.45
C ASP A 109 -49.51 28.16 3.25
N PRO A 110 -49.72 29.42 3.63
CA PRO A 110 -51.00 30.08 3.44
C PRO A 110 -51.47 30.16 1.99
N ASP A 111 -50.54 30.19 1.05
CA ASP A 111 -50.83 30.34 -0.39
C ASP A 111 -50.83 29.00 -1.14
N ASP A 112 -50.35 27.89 -0.51
CA ASP A 112 -50.28 26.55 -1.14
C ASP A 112 -50.48 25.44 -0.10
N ASP A 113 -51.68 24.90 0.00
CA ASP A 113 -52.06 23.81 0.92
C ASP A 113 -51.24 22.52 0.74
N THR A 114 -50.57 22.36 -0.39
CA THR A 114 -49.71 21.21 -0.65
C THR A 114 -48.27 21.41 -0.13
N ARG A 115 -47.91 22.62 0.33
CA ARG A 115 -46.61 22.96 0.83
C ARG A 115 -46.58 22.96 2.34
N LEU A 116 -45.77 22.07 2.92
CA LEU A 116 -45.46 22.01 4.36
C LEU A 116 -44.19 22.80 4.65
N LEU A 117 -44.27 23.62 5.67
CA LEU A 117 -43.18 24.47 6.12
C LEU A 117 -42.72 23.99 7.50
N LEU A 118 -41.51 23.50 7.61
CA LEU A 118 -40.84 23.14 8.87
C LEU A 118 -39.91 24.28 9.26
N THR A 119 -40.30 25.05 10.28
CA THR A 119 -39.49 26.14 10.81
C THR A 119 -38.72 25.67 12.03
N VAL A 120 -37.40 25.82 12.03
CA VAL A 120 -36.49 25.34 13.08
C VAL A 120 -35.72 26.51 13.68
N THR A 121 -35.83 26.66 14.98
CA THR A 121 -35.02 27.58 15.78
C THR A 121 -34.14 26.74 16.71
N PRO A 122 -32.86 26.48 16.35
CA PRO A 122 -32.02 25.53 17.09
C PRO A 122 -31.70 25.96 18.52
N GLY A 123 -31.64 27.25 18.78
CA GLY A 123 -31.15 27.77 20.05
C GLY A 123 -29.63 27.63 20.20
N PRO A 124 -29.09 27.88 21.41
CA PRO A 124 -27.67 27.72 21.71
C PRO A 124 -27.26 26.26 21.75
N ARG A 125 -26.07 25.97 21.18
CA ARG A 125 -25.51 24.63 21.19
C ARG A 125 -24.87 24.30 22.53
N THR A 126 -25.21 23.15 23.10
CA THR A 126 -24.66 22.63 24.35
C THR A 126 -23.16 22.35 24.24
N ARG A 127 -22.42 22.74 25.25
CA ARG A 127 -20.98 22.54 25.36
C ARG A 127 -20.65 21.67 26.57
N VAL A 128 -19.51 20.97 26.48
CA VAL A 128 -19.00 20.20 27.62
C VAL A 128 -18.65 21.15 28.77
N GLY A 129 -19.24 20.93 29.92
CA GLY A 129 -18.91 21.59 31.17
C GLY A 129 -17.67 20.96 31.81
N GLU A 130 -17.87 19.92 32.60
CA GLU A 130 -16.81 19.13 33.21
C GLU A 130 -16.72 17.73 32.54
N ALA A 131 -15.51 17.19 32.41
CA ALA A 131 -15.29 15.81 31.98
C ALA A 131 -14.45 15.06 33.02
N LYS A 132 -15.10 14.24 33.84
CA LYS A 132 -14.47 13.45 34.88
C LYS A 132 -14.29 12.01 34.43
N ILE A 133 -13.01 11.57 34.32
CA ILE A 133 -12.67 10.19 33.94
C ILE A 133 -11.97 9.55 35.14
N GLU A 134 -12.59 8.53 35.69
CA GLU A 134 -12.04 7.67 36.74
C GLU A 134 -11.55 6.37 36.14
N PHE A 135 -10.39 5.90 36.61
CA PHE A 135 -9.80 4.64 36.26
C PHE A 135 -9.74 3.74 37.47
N THR A 136 -10.21 2.52 37.33
CA THR A 136 -10.22 1.51 38.38
C THR A 136 -9.44 0.28 37.99
N GLU A 137 -9.18 -0.60 38.94
CA GLU A 137 -8.42 -1.82 38.80
C GLU A 137 -6.94 -1.52 38.37
N GLY A 138 -6.32 -2.31 37.54
CA GLY A 138 -4.90 -2.20 37.17
C GLY A 138 -4.47 -0.84 36.56
N LEU A 139 -5.39 -0.10 35.93
CA LEU A 139 -5.09 1.30 35.54
C LEU A 139 -5.00 2.26 36.72
N ALA A 140 -5.49 1.91 37.90
CA ALA A 140 -5.34 2.73 39.12
C ALA A 140 -3.92 2.58 39.70
N ASP A 141 -3.16 1.56 39.38
CA ASP A 141 -1.83 1.29 39.93
C ASP A 141 -0.80 2.33 39.46
N ASP A 142 0.27 2.47 40.24
CA ASP A 142 1.30 3.49 39.99
C ASP A 142 2.10 3.23 38.71
N ASP A 143 2.30 1.96 38.33
CA ASP A 143 3.02 1.57 37.12
C ASP A 143 2.25 1.91 35.84
N ALA A 144 0.93 2.16 35.94
CA ALA A 144 0.08 2.60 34.82
C ALA A 144 -0.07 4.12 34.71
N ARG A 145 0.61 4.90 35.57
CA ARG A 145 0.45 6.37 35.65
C ARG A 145 0.65 7.07 34.32
N ALA A 146 1.71 6.72 33.60
CA ALA A 146 2.02 7.34 32.30
C ALA A 146 0.91 7.07 31.26
N LEU A 147 0.35 5.85 31.26
CA LEU A 147 -0.78 5.52 30.37
C LEU A 147 -2.05 6.26 30.78
N ARG A 148 -2.36 6.35 32.10
CA ARG A 148 -3.52 7.14 32.59
C ARG A 148 -3.45 8.59 32.15
N GLU A 149 -2.27 9.22 32.29
CA GLU A 149 -2.07 10.61 31.85
C GLU A 149 -2.23 10.74 30.33
N SER A 150 -1.70 9.80 29.57
CA SER A 150 -1.88 9.76 28.11
C SER A 150 -3.35 9.61 27.72
N LEU A 151 -4.09 8.73 28.38
CA LEU A 151 -5.53 8.52 28.14
C LEU A 151 -6.33 9.79 28.44
N ARG A 152 -6.11 10.44 29.61
CA ARG A 152 -6.76 11.72 29.93
C ARG A 152 -6.46 12.82 28.93
N ASN A 153 -5.19 12.92 28.50
CA ASN A 153 -4.78 13.92 27.52
C ASN A 153 -5.38 13.69 26.13
N SER A 154 -5.62 12.42 25.78
CA SER A 154 -6.19 12.02 24.48
C SER A 154 -7.72 12.18 24.44
N TRP A 155 -8.39 12.47 25.55
CA TRP A 155 -9.84 12.66 25.57
C TRP A 155 -10.26 13.83 24.68
N ALA A 156 -11.14 13.56 23.72
CA ALA A 156 -11.50 14.55 22.70
C ALA A 156 -12.48 15.62 23.21
N LEU A 157 -13.41 15.24 24.10
CA LEU A 157 -14.46 16.14 24.62
C LEU A 157 -13.96 16.92 25.84
N LYS A 158 -13.11 17.90 25.60
CA LYS A 158 -12.60 18.80 26.63
C LYS A 158 -13.64 19.87 27.03
N PRO A 159 -13.54 20.46 28.24
CA PRO A 159 -14.40 21.58 28.63
C PRO A 159 -14.44 22.66 27.55
N GLY A 160 -15.66 23.14 27.22
CA GLY A 160 -15.93 24.09 26.15
C GLY A 160 -16.11 23.50 24.75
N ALA A 161 -15.77 22.24 24.50
CA ALA A 161 -16.05 21.58 23.23
C ALA A 161 -17.56 21.44 23.00
N ALA A 162 -17.99 21.48 21.74
CA ALA A 162 -19.39 21.19 21.41
C ALA A 162 -19.72 19.73 21.79
N PHE A 163 -20.90 19.52 22.37
CA PHE A 163 -21.36 18.17 22.71
C PHE A 163 -22.27 17.64 21.63
N THR A 164 -21.95 16.49 21.05
CA THR A 164 -22.84 15.74 20.17
C THR A 164 -22.83 14.25 20.55
N GLN A 165 -23.92 13.56 20.26
CA GLN A 165 -24.01 12.12 20.51
C GLN A 165 -22.94 11.31 19.77
N SER A 166 -22.65 11.69 18.54
CA SER A 166 -21.60 11.05 17.72
C SER A 166 -20.22 11.22 18.33
N GLN A 167 -19.86 12.46 18.74
CA GLN A 167 -18.57 12.73 19.39
C GLN A 167 -18.46 12.03 20.75
N TRP A 168 -19.55 11.95 21.52
CA TRP A 168 -19.60 11.22 22.77
C TRP A 168 -19.35 9.73 22.58
N ALA A 169 -20.01 9.10 21.60
CA ALA A 169 -19.80 7.69 21.26
C ALA A 169 -18.37 7.43 20.77
N SER A 170 -17.86 8.27 19.88
CA SER A 170 -16.50 8.16 19.32
C SER A 170 -15.43 8.34 20.40
N ALA A 171 -15.56 9.36 21.26
CA ALA A 171 -14.60 9.61 22.33
C ALA A 171 -14.50 8.43 23.31
N LYS A 172 -15.65 7.83 23.66
CA LYS A 172 -15.67 6.61 24.49
C LYS A 172 -14.99 5.44 23.80
N SER A 173 -15.30 5.20 22.54
CA SER A 173 -14.73 4.11 21.76
C SER A 173 -13.21 4.25 21.61
N ASP A 174 -12.74 5.46 21.32
CA ASP A 174 -11.32 5.75 21.13
C ASP A 174 -10.52 5.57 22.43
N LEU A 175 -11.05 6.05 23.55
CA LEU A 175 -10.38 5.92 24.84
C LEU A 175 -10.33 4.46 25.29
N LEU A 176 -11.43 3.72 25.12
CA LEU A 176 -11.48 2.29 25.41
C LEU A 176 -10.51 1.48 24.53
N LEU A 177 -10.46 1.79 23.24
CA LEU A 177 -9.50 1.17 22.30
C LEU A 177 -8.05 1.42 22.73
N ARG A 178 -7.71 2.67 23.09
CA ARG A 178 -6.37 3.02 23.59
C ARG A 178 -6.00 2.30 24.88
N ALA A 179 -6.94 2.14 25.80
CA ALA A 179 -6.72 1.38 27.03
C ALA A 179 -6.45 -0.09 26.71
N ARG A 180 -7.25 -0.69 25.83
CA ARG A 180 -7.12 -2.10 25.42
C ARG A 180 -5.80 -2.35 24.68
N THR A 181 -5.45 -1.51 23.74
CA THR A 181 -4.20 -1.65 22.96
C THR A 181 -2.96 -1.27 23.76
N GLY A 182 -3.12 -0.50 24.83
CA GLY A 182 -2.05 -0.02 25.72
C GLY A 182 -1.66 -0.96 26.85
N GLY A 183 -2.30 -2.13 26.97
CA GLY A 183 -1.92 -3.10 27.99
C GLY A 183 -3.07 -3.73 28.78
N PHE A 184 -4.31 -3.26 28.58
CA PHE A 184 -5.48 -3.69 29.33
C PHE A 184 -6.59 -4.25 28.41
N PRO A 185 -6.39 -5.41 27.80
CA PRO A 185 -7.26 -5.93 26.74
C PRO A 185 -8.70 -6.19 27.19
N LEU A 186 -8.93 -6.40 28.49
CA LEU A 186 -10.24 -6.59 29.10
C LEU A 186 -10.90 -5.32 29.59
N ALA A 187 -10.32 -4.14 29.32
CA ALA A 187 -10.89 -2.86 29.71
C ALA A 187 -12.33 -2.71 29.17
N ARG A 188 -13.20 -2.20 30.05
CA ARG A 188 -14.62 -1.95 29.76
C ARG A 188 -15.10 -0.72 30.51
N TRP A 189 -16.16 -0.12 30.04
CA TRP A 189 -16.83 0.90 30.78
C TRP A 189 -17.62 0.26 31.94
N ALA A 190 -17.35 0.67 33.17
CA ALA A 190 -18.14 0.29 34.31
C ALA A 190 -19.36 1.19 34.41
N ASP A 191 -19.18 2.48 34.13
CA ASP A 191 -20.26 3.45 34.07
C ASP A 191 -19.94 4.59 33.09
N THR A 192 -20.96 5.13 32.41
CA THR A 192 -20.84 6.33 31.57
C THR A 192 -22.13 7.13 31.62
N ALA A 193 -22.05 8.40 32.02
CA ALA A 193 -23.16 9.33 32.04
C ALA A 193 -22.79 10.65 31.37
N ALA A 194 -23.71 11.21 30.60
CA ALA A 194 -23.68 12.60 30.17
C ALA A 194 -24.93 13.29 30.73
N ARG A 195 -24.73 14.22 31.64
CA ARG A 195 -25.81 14.99 32.25
C ARG A 195 -25.90 16.35 31.58
N VAL A 196 -26.98 16.53 30.83
CA VAL A 196 -27.23 17.78 30.11
C VAL A 196 -28.08 18.70 30.95
N ASP A 197 -27.59 19.91 31.14
CA ASP A 197 -28.37 21.03 31.64
C ASP A 197 -28.76 21.90 30.44
N ALA A 198 -30.03 21.80 30.07
CA ALA A 198 -30.56 22.49 28.89
C ALA A 198 -30.63 24.02 29.13
N GLU A 199 -30.85 24.49 30.38
CA GLU A 199 -30.92 25.91 30.69
C GLU A 199 -29.52 26.56 30.67
N ALA A 200 -28.53 25.87 31.27
CA ALA A 200 -27.14 26.33 31.28
C ALA A 200 -26.40 26.04 29.95
N HIS A 201 -26.98 25.28 29.06
CA HIS A 201 -26.38 24.80 27.80
C HIS A 201 -25.04 24.06 28.01
N THR A 202 -24.96 23.26 29.08
CA THR A 202 -23.78 22.49 29.45
C THR A 202 -24.08 20.99 29.53
N ALA A 203 -23.06 20.18 29.30
CA ALA A 203 -23.09 18.72 29.47
C ALA A 203 -21.92 18.30 30.34
N ASP A 204 -22.20 17.76 31.54
CA ASP A 204 -21.19 17.19 32.41
C ASP A 204 -21.04 15.70 32.16
N LEU A 205 -19.79 15.28 31.92
CA LEU A 205 -19.46 13.94 31.52
C LEU A 205 -18.82 13.19 32.69
N GLN A 206 -19.40 12.06 33.07
CA GLN A 206 -18.85 11.15 34.09
C GLN A 206 -18.61 9.79 33.47
N LEU A 207 -17.36 9.28 33.61
CA LEU A 207 -16.96 8.02 33.05
C LEU A 207 -16.12 7.25 34.06
N VAL A 208 -16.40 5.95 34.20
CA VAL A 208 -15.62 5.02 35.01
C VAL A 208 -15.14 3.88 34.12
N LEU A 209 -13.84 3.82 33.92
CA LEU A 209 -13.20 2.75 33.14
C LEU A 209 -12.62 1.69 34.08
N ALA A 210 -13.19 0.49 34.07
CA ALA A 210 -12.65 -0.70 34.70
C ALA A 210 -11.70 -1.40 33.74
N SER A 211 -10.41 -1.42 34.08
CA SER A 211 -9.38 -1.87 33.14
C SER A 211 -9.13 -3.38 33.15
N GLY A 212 -9.48 -4.07 34.21
CA GLY A 212 -8.94 -5.39 34.49
C GLY A 212 -7.44 -5.30 34.84
N ASN A 213 -6.81 -6.45 34.92
CA ASN A 213 -5.38 -6.54 35.17
C ASN A 213 -4.58 -6.24 33.90
N ARG A 214 -3.37 -5.70 34.09
CA ARG A 214 -2.44 -5.50 32.98
C ARG A 214 -1.98 -6.85 32.41
N ALA A 215 -2.21 -7.06 31.12
CA ALA A 215 -1.82 -8.30 30.49
C ALA A 215 -0.30 -8.38 30.26
N ARG A 216 0.25 -9.56 30.43
CA ARG A 216 1.65 -9.90 30.16
C ARG A 216 1.68 -11.01 29.12
N LEU A 217 2.60 -10.90 28.16
CA LEU A 217 2.72 -11.85 27.05
C LEU A 217 3.19 -13.21 27.55
N GLY A 218 2.41 -14.24 27.27
CA GLY A 218 2.63 -15.62 27.69
C GLY A 218 3.21 -16.50 26.61
N GLU A 219 2.86 -17.79 26.70
CA GLU A 219 3.30 -18.82 25.76
C GLU A 219 2.66 -18.64 24.38
N LEU A 220 3.39 -19.06 23.33
CA LEU A 220 2.87 -19.11 21.97
C LEU A 220 2.04 -20.39 21.76
N ARG A 221 0.79 -20.19 21.36
CA ARG A 221 -0.08 -21.26 20.85
C ARG A 221 -0.14 -21.12 19.33
N ILE A 222 0.54 -22.04 18.63
CA ILE A 222 0.71 -21.96 17.18
C ILE A 222 -0.20 -22.98 16.50
N GLU A 223 -0.99 -22.51 15.56
CA GLU A 223 -1.91 -23.33 14.76
C GLU A 223 -1.63 -23.15 13.26
N GLY A 224 -1.83 -24.21 12.49
CA GLY A 224 -1.73 -24.19 11.03
C GLY A 224 -0.35 -24.53 10.46
N LEU A 225 0.66 -24.81 11.31
CA LEU A 225 1.96 -25.33 10.87
C LEU A 225 1.83 -26.75 10.33
N LYS A 226 2.47 -27.02 9.20
CA LYS A 226 2.52 -28.33 8.53
C LYS A 226 3.95 -28.73 8.14
N ARG A 227 4.74 -27.81 7.64
CA ARG A 227 6.08 -28.02 7.07
C ARG A 227 7.12 -27.08 7.65
N GLN A 228 6.69 -25.89 8.10
CA GLN A 228 7.59 -24.92 8.71
C GLN A 228 7.83 -25.27 10.19
N ASP A 229 9.02 -24.92 10.69
CA ASP A 229 9.39 -25.22 12.06
C ASP A 229 8.80 -24.19 13.03
N ARG A 230 8.34 -24.67 14.18
CA ARG A 230 7.90 -23.84 15.30
C ARG A 230 8.95 -22.79 15.69
N GLU A 231 10.22 -23.19 15.70
CA GLU A 231 11.37 -22.33 16.03
C GLU A 231 11.48 -21.12 15.10
N THR A 232 11.07 -21.22 13.83
CA THR A 232 11.04 -20.10 12.88
C THR A 232 10.07 -19.00 13.34
N ILE A 233 8.94 -19.37 13.92
CA ILE A 233 7.96 -18.43 14.49
C ILE A 233 8.50 -17.85 15.80
N GLU A 234 9.00 -18.69 16.70
CA GLU A 234 9.49 -18.29 18.02
C GLU A 234 10.65 -17.29 17.94
N ARG A 235 11.57 -17.46 17.01
CA ARG A 235 12.69 -16.53 16.79
C ARG A 235 12.25 -15.12 16.39
N LEU A 236 11.05 -14.99 15.84
CA LEU A 236 10.55 -13.72 15.30
C LEU A 236 9.63 -12.96 16.26
N THR A 237 9.39 -13.46 17.47
CA THR A 237 8.48 -12.83 18.45
C THR A 237 8.84 -11.38 18.76
N GLY A 238 10.12 -11.07 18.94
CA GLY A 238 10.60 -9.73 19.28
C GLY A 238 10.22 -9.26 20.69
N TYR A 239 9.64 -10.12 21.51
CA TYR A 239 9.33 -9.91 22.91
C TYR A 239 9.71 -11.17 23.72
N ARG A 240 9.78 -11.02 25.04
CA ARG A 240 10.03 -12.12 25.98
C ARG A 240 8.74 -12.46 26.74
N ARG A 241 8.62 -13.72 27.15
CA ARG A 241 7.53 -14.11 28.08
C ARG A 241 7.58 -13.25 29.33
N GLY A 242 6.43 -12.77 29.78
CA GLY A 242 6.30 -11.84 30.92
C GLY A 242 6.40 -10.37 30.55
N ASP A 243 6.80 -10.00 29.35
CA ASP A 243 6.76 -8.62 28.89
C ASP A 243 5.34 -8.06 28.92
N ALA A 244 5.21 -6.78 29.23
CA ALA A 244 3.94 -6.11 29.16
C ALA A 244 3.36 -6.16 27.73
N TYR A 245 2.11 -6.53 27.62
CA TYR A 245 1.37 -6.53 26.37
C TYR A 245 1.17 -5.10 25.85
N THR A 246 1.31 -4.95 24.56
CA THR A 246 0.75 -3.85 23.75
C THR A 246 0.36 -4.43 22.41
N GLU A 247 -0.72 -3.91 21.82
CA GLU A 247 -1.15 -4.30 20.47
C GLU A 247 -0.04 -4.08 19.42
N GLN A 248 0.75 -3.02 19.58
CA GLN A 248 1.87 -2.72 18.70
C GLN A 248 2.89 -3.86 18.66
N LYS A 249 3.24 -4.48 19.80
CA LYS A 249 4.18 -5.62 19.83
C LYS A 249 3.66 -6.81 19.05
N LEU A 250 2.35 -7.10 19.14
CA LEU A 250 1.73 -8.19 18.38
C LEU A 250 1.64 -7.85 16.89
N ALA A 251 1.30 -6.63 16.54
CA ALA A 251 1.29 -6.16 15.15
C ALA A 251 2.68 -6.23 14.51
N GLU A 252 3.72 -5.79 15.22
CA GLU A 252 5.10 -5.91 14.77
C GLU A 252 5.53 -7.37 14.61
N PHE A 253 5.09 -8.25 15.52
CA PHE A 253 5.36 -9.69 15.40
C PHE A 253 4.64 -10.28 14.18
N GLN A 254 3.36 -9.95 13.98
CA GLN A 254 2.60 -10.37 12.80
C GLN A 254 3.25 -9.87 11.51
N GLU A 255 3.71 -8.62 11.48
CA GLU A 255 4.41 -8.05 10.32
C GLU A 255 5.72 -8.79 10.02
N ARG A 256 6.51 -9.12 11.07
CA ARG A 256 7.74 -9.91 10.90
C ARG A 256 7.46 -11.29 10.29
N LEU A 257 6.41 -11.97 10.76
CA LEU A 257 6.00 -13.25 10.19
C LEU A 257 5.53 -13.13 8.75
N ALA A 258 4.71 -12.14 8.43
CA ALA A 258 4.23 -11.88 7.07
C ALA A 258 5.39 -11.61 6.08
N LYS A 259 6.41 -10.86 6.51
CA LYS A 259 7.61 -10.57 5.69
C LYS A 259 8.47 -11.77 5.38
N THR A 260 8.30 -12.89 6.09
CA THR A 260 9.05 -14.12 5.77
C THR A 260 8.70 -14.68 4.40
N GLN A 261 7.51 -14.37 3.88
CA GLN A 261 6.94 -15.00 2.67
C GLN A 261 6.79 -16.52 2.78
N LEU A 262 6.77 -17.04 4.01
CA LEU A 262 6.53 -18.46 4.30
C LEU A 262 5.05 -18.74 4.50
N PHE A 263 4.26 -17.71 4.74
CA PHE A 263 2.84 -17.77 5.08
C PHE A 263 2.02 -16.87 4.16
N ASP A 264 0.92 -17.39 3.63
CA ASP A 264 -0.06 -16.63 2.85
C ASP A 264 -0.97 -15.80 3.75
N ALA A 265 -1.22 -16.29 4.97
CA ALA A 265 -1.96 -15.57 5.98
C ALA A 265 -1.32 -15.76 7.35
N VAL A 266 -1.29 -14.70 8.13
CA VAL A 266 -0.78 -14.69 9.50
C VAL A 266 -1.75 -13.87 10.35
N ARG A 267 -2.18 -14.42 11.46
CA ARG A 267 -2.93 -13.73 12.50
C ARG A 267 -2.24 -13.94 13.84
N VAL A 268 -1.95 -12.86 14.53
CA VAL A 268 -1.39 -12.88 15.90
C VAL A 268 -2.36 -12.14 16.80
N GLN A 269 -2.83 -12.81 17.85
CA GLN A 269 -3.79 -12.23 18.78
C GLN A 269 -3.50 -12.68 20.20
N LEU A 270 -3.81 -11.83 21.16
CA LEU A 270 -3.82 -12.21 22.58
C LEU A 270 -5.09 -13.02 22.87
N LEU A 271 -5.01 -13.96 23.80
CA LEU A 271 -6.18 -14.69 24.33
C LEU A 271 -6.52 -14.16 25.73
N PRO A 272 -7.16 -12.98 25.86
CA PRO A 272 -7.27 -12.27 27.13
C PRO A 272 -8.13 -12.98 28.16
N GLU A 273 -9.03 -13.85 27.74
CA GLU A 273 -9.89 -14.67 28.61
C GLU A 273 -9.13 -15.83 29.26
N THR A 274 -7.91 -16.13 28.79
CA THR A 274 -7.08 -17.22 29.28
C THR A 274 -5.85 -16.64 29.97
N VAL A 275 -5.68 -16.93 31.25
CA VAL A 275 -4.49 -16.55 32.03
C VAL A 275 -3.81 -17.83 32.49
N ASP A 276 -2.53 -17.99 32.16
CA ASP A 276 -1.72 -19.12 32.57
C ASP A 276 -1.41 -19.06 34.08
N ALA A 277 -0.97 -20.16 34.67
CA ALA A 277 -0.69 -20.27 36.11
C ALA A 277 0.39 -19.27 36.62
N ASP A 278 1.24 -18.77 35.72
CA ASP A 278 2.26 -17.74 36.03
C ASP A 278 1.75 -16.29 35.86
N GLY A 279 0.44 -16.12 35.61
CA GLY A 279 -0.18 -14.80 35.42
C GLY A 279 0.07 -14.19 34.03
N THR A 280 0.62 -14.94 33.10
CA THR A 280 0.79 -14.49 31.69
C THR A 280 -0.42 -14.89 30.84
N THR A 281 -0.60 -14.19 29.72
CA THR A 281 -1.70 -14.38 28.78
C THR A 281 -1.16 -14.99 27.50
N PRO A 282 -1.64 -16.17 27.06
CA PRO A 282 -1.16 -16.80 25.84
C PRO A 282 -1.37 -15.93 24.60
N VAL A 283 -0.42 -16.05 23.67
CA VAL A 283 -0.49 -15.42 22.36
C VAL A 283 -0.76 -16.49 21.34
N GLN A 284 -1.90 -16.41 20.66
CA GLN A 284 -2.25 -17.32 19.57
C GLN A 284 -1.71 -16.80 18.25
N VAL A 285 -1.03 -17.67 17.52
CA VAL A 285 -0.51 -17.45 16.18
C VAL A 285 -1.17 -18.44 15.24
N THR A 286 -2.03 -17.97 14.37
CA THR A 286 -2.67 -18.80 13.34
C THR A 286 -2.03 -18.48 12.01
N VAL A 287 -1.46 -19.48 11.34
CA VAL A 287 -0.78 -19.33 10.06
C VAL A 287 -1.39 -20.22 8.99
N THR A 288 -1.35 -19.74 7.75
CA THR A 288 -1.58 -20.57 6.56
C THR A 288 -0.27 -20.59 5.78
N GLU A 289 0.35 -21.75 5.69
CA GLU A 289 1.63 -21.87 4.98
C GLU A 289 1.45 -21.65 3.48
N SER A 290 2.36 -20.86 2.91
CA SER A 290 2.45 -20.69 1.46
C SER A 290 2.84 -21.99 0.77
N ALA A 291 2.51 -22.12 -0.51
CA ALA A 291 2.95 -23.24 -1.33
C ALA A 291 4.48 -23.41 -1.22
N LEU A 292 4.93 -24.66 -1.03
CA LEU A 292 6.36 -24.96 -0.86
C LEU A 292 7.18 -24.52 -2.07
N GLN A 293 6.60 -24.70 -3.26
CA GLN A 293 7.20 -24.33 -4.54
C GLN A 293 6.27 -23.41 -5.31
N GLN A 294 6.85 -22.47 -6.00
CA GLN A 294 6.15 -21.53 -6.87
C GLN A 294 6.98 -21.35 -8.13
N ALA A 295 6.36 -21.47 -9.29
CA ALA A 295 6.98 -21.16 -10.56
C ALA A 295 6.24 -20.00 -11.23
N THR A 296 6.99 -19.04 -11.74
CA THR A 296 6.47 -17.90 -12.49
C THR A 296 7.13 -17.88 -13.86
N VAL A 297 6.34 -17.80 -14.91
CA VAL A 297 6.81 -17.63 -16.27
C VAL A 297 6.38 -16.26 -16.76
N ALA A 298 7.33 -15.47 -17.25
CA ALA A 298 7.05 -14.18 -17.85
C ALA A 298 7.57 -14.16 -19.31
N VAL A 299 6.77 -13.57 -20.17
CA VAL A 299 7.14 -13.28 -21.56
C VAL A 299 7.04 -11.78 -21.79
N GLY A 300 7.98 -11.22 -22.53
CA GLY A 300 8.01 -9.80 -22.74
C GLY A 300 8.76 -9.42 -24.00
N TYR A 301 8.66 -8.18 -24.36
CA TYR A 301 9.47 -7.56 -25.40
C TYR A 301 10.02 -6.24 -24.86
N HIS A 302 11.31 -6.03 -25.07
CA HIS A 302 11.99 -4.81 -24.70
C HIS A 302 12.80 -4.30 -25.90
N SER A 303 12.72 -3.02 -26.21
CA SER A 303 13.44 -2.45 -27.37
C SER A 303 14.95 -2.63 -27.28
N ASN A 304 15.48 -2.69 -26.05
CA ASN A 304 16.90 -2.84 -25.77
C ASN A 304 17.41 -4.27 -26.01
N THR A 305 16.68 -5.28 -25.54
CA THR A 305 17.13 -6.68 -25.50
C THR A 305 16.30 -7.63 -26.39
N GLY A 306 15.26 -7.10 -27.05
CA GLY A 306 14.36 -7.88 -27.90
C GLY A 306 13.34 -8.71 -27.13
N GLN A 307 12.88 -9.79 -27.74
CA GLN A 307 11.96 -10.75 -27.11
C GLN A 307 12.63 -11.42 -25.93
N SER A 308 11.88 -11.59 -24.84
CA SER A 308 12.40 -12.22 -23.63
C SER A 308 11.41 -13.23 -23.06
N VAL A 309 11.96 -14.30 -22.54
CA VAL A 309 11.27 -15.30 -21.73
C VAL A 309 12.04 -15.43 -20.43
N SER A 310 11.36 -15.37 -19.30
CA SER A 310 11.98 -15.66 -18.01
C SER A 310 11.15 -16.67 -17.22
N VAL A 311 11.85 -17.56 -16.53
CA VAL A 311 11.28 -18.54 -15.63
C VAL A 311 11.92 -18.33 -14.27
N GLU A 312 11.11 -18.11 -13.26
CA GLU A 312 11.53 -18.03 -11.88
C GLU A 312 10.89 -19.16 -11.08
N HIS A 313 11.72 -19.90 -10.35
CA HIS A 313 11.29 -20.95 -9.45
C HIS A 313 11.75 -20.61 -8.04
N LEU A 314 10.80 -20.61 -7.12
CA LEU A 314 11.01 -20.39 -5.69
C LEU A 314 10.68 -21.66 -4.93
N HIS A 315 11.65 -22.20 -4.18
CA HIS A 315 11.46 -23.29 -3.24
C HIS A 315 11.71 -22.78 -1.81
N ARG A 316 10.69 -22.82 -0.95
CA ARG A 316 10.73 -22.20 0.38
C ARG A 316 11.42 -23.05 1.45
N ARG A 317 11.75 -24.32 1.15
CA ARG A 317 12.40 -25.23 2.07
C ARG A 317 13.08 -26.38 1.29
N PRO A 318 14.11 -26.10 0.47
CA PRO A 318 14.78 -27.16 -0.29
C PRO A 318 15.46 -28.15 0.65
N PHE A 319 15.29 -29.45 0.37
CA PHE A 319 15.87 -30.54 1.19
C PHE A 319 15.52 -30.47 2.68
N ASP A 320 14.36 -29.93 3.01
CA ASP A 320 13.91 -29.67 4.38
C ASP A 320 14.82 -28.76 5.22
N LEU A 321 15.74 -28.04 4.59
CA LEU A 321 16.57 -27.05 5.24
C LEU A 321 15.81 -25.74 5.46
N PRO A 322 16.07 -25.01 6.58
CA PRO A 322 15.43 -23.72 6.86
C PRO A 322 16.02 -22.59 6.01
N VAL A 323 16.05 -22.79 4.71
CA VAL A 323 16.53 -21.85 3.70
C VAL A 323 15.53 -21.74 2.57
N ARG A 324 15.63 -20.70 1.79
CA ARG A 324 14.85 -20.47 0.57
C ARG A 324 15.79 -20.50 -0.62
N ALA A 325 15.42 -21.22 -1.67
CA ALA A 325 16.13 -21.23 -2.94
C ALA A 325 15.30 -20.53 -4.02
N ARG A 326 15.86 -19.55 -4.68
CA ARG A 326 15.28 -18.88 -5.84
C ARG A 326 16.19 -19.12 -7.04
N SER A 327 15.64 -19.71 -8.09
CA SER A 327 16.31 -19.92 -9.37
C SER A 327 15.62 -19.08 -10.43
N LYS A 328 16.38 -18.31 -11.19
CA LYS A 328 15.87 -17.49 -12.29
C LYS A 328 16.65 -17.82 -13.57
N LEU A 329 15.92 -18.08 -14.63
CA LEU A 329 16.46 -18.19 -15.97
C LEU A 329 15.85 -17.08 -16.83
N GLN A 330 16.68 -16.40 -17.61
CA GLN A 330 16.25 -15.35 -18.52
C GLN A 330 16.90 -15.55 -19.86
N LEU A 331 16.08 -15.63 -20.90
CA LEU A 331 16.51 -15.76 -22.27
C LEU A 331 15.92 -14.61 -23.09
N SER A 332 16.78 -13.81 -23.69
CA SER A 332 16.41 -12.75 -24.62
C SER A 332 17.26 -12.87 -25.88
N ARG A 333 16.96 -12.08 -26.89
CA ARG A 333 17.78 -12.07 -28.11
C ARG A 333 19.26 -11.78 -27.81
N ASP A 334 19.50 -10.77 -27.00
CA ASP A 334 20.85 -10.25 -26.75
C ASP A 334 21.35 -10.51 -25.32
N LEU A 335 20.48 -11.01 -24.41
CA LEU A 335 20.83 -11.28 -23.01
C LEU A 335 20.40 -12.68 -22.60
N ARG A 336 21.32 -13.45 -22.02
CA ARG A 336 21.07 -14.75 -21.39
C ARG A 336 21.54 -14.68 -19.95
N GLY A 337 20.67 -15.03 -19.02
CA GLY A 337 20.97 -14.98 -17.59
C GLY A 337 20.49 -16.23 -16.86
N ALA A 338 21.27 -16.67 -15.88
CA ALA A 338 20.89 -17.67 -14.91
C ALA A 338 21.33 -17.20 -13.51
N GLU A 339 20.45 -17.30 -12.55
CA GLU A 339 20.73 -16.96 -11.16
C GLU A 339 20.20 -18.04 -10.24
N LEU A 340 21.01 -18.42 -9.26
CA LEU A 340 20.61 -19.25 -8.13
C LEU A 340 20.93 -18.48 -6.86
N GLU A 341 19.91 -18.19 -6.06
CA GLU A 341 20.05 -17.54 -4.76
C GLU A 341 19.55 -18.47 -3.66
N LEU A 342 20.37 -18.68 -2.67
CA LEU A 342 20.02 -19.35 -1.42
C LEU A 342 19.98 -18.28 -0.32
N SER A 343 18.88 -18.19 0.40
CA SER A 343 18.76 -17.26 1.53
C SER A 343 18.21 -17.93 2.77
N SER A 344 18.75 -17.59 3.94
CA SER A 344 18.21 -18.07 5.21
C SER A 344 16.81 -17.53 5.46
N HIS A 345 16.05 -18.17 6.34
CA HIS A 345 14.86 -17.55 6.90
C HIS A 345 15.27 -16.28 7.67
N PRO A 346 14.37 -15.26 7.79
CA PRO A 346 14.66 -14.05 8.54
C PRO A 346 15.10 -14.37 9.98
N GLN A 347 16.12 -13.66 10.44
CA GLN A 347 16.57 -13.70 11.82
C GLN A 347 15.78 -12.69 12.68
N PRO A 348 15.93 -12.69 14.02
CA PRO A 348 15.20 -11.77 14.91
C PRO A 348 15.39 -10.30 14.56
N ASP A 349 16.54 -9.94 14.00
CA ASP A 349 16.89 -8.60 13.54
C ASP A 349 16.42 -8.29 12.09
N LEU A 350 15.55 -9.15 11.53
CA LEU A 350 15.01 -9.09 10.18
C LEU A 350 16.05 -9.25 9.05
N HIS A 351 17.29 -9.59 9.38
CA HIS A 351 18.29 -9.89 8.38
C HIS A 351 18.18 -11.32 7.88
N ARG A 352 18.56 -11.52 6.62
CA ARG A 352 18.73 -12.83 5.98
C ARG A 352 20.15 -12.94 5.45
N ASN A 353 20.82 -14.07 5.68
CA ASN A 353 22.06 -14.37 5.00
C ASN A 353 21.73 -14.88 3.61
N LEU A 354 22.49 -14.47 2.61
CA LEU A 354 22.30 -14.92 1.23
C LEU A 354 23.62 -15.38 0.61
N ALA A 355 23.51 -16.35 -0.28
CA ALA A 355 24.55 -16.77 -1.19
C ALA A 355 23.94 -16.84 -2.59
N SER A 356 24.56 -16.22 -3.58
CA SER A 356 24.07 -16.31 -4.96
C SER A 356 25.18 -16.64 -5.96
N LEU A 357 24.81 -17.40 -6.96
CA LEU A 357 25.60 -17.69 -8.16
C LEU A 357 24.85 -17.05 -9.34
N GLN A 358 25.56 -16.21 -10.10
CA GLN A 358 25.00 -15.49 -11.23
C GLN A 358 25.83 -15.76 -12.49
N PHE A 359 25.16 -16.12 -13.55
CA PHE A 359 25.72 -16.22 -14.88
C PHE A 359 24.95 -15.25 -15.80
N GLU A 360 25.69 -14.46 -16.56
CA GLU A 360 25.11 -13.53 -17.51
C GLU A 360 25.98 -13.48 -18.78
N GLN A 361 25.36 -13.59 -19.93
CA GLN A 361 25.97 -13.34 -21.21
C GLN A 361 25.19 -12.26 -21.95
N ASP A 362 25.85 -11.17 -22.27
CA ASP A 362 25.31 -10.03 -22.99
C ASP A 362 26.03 -9.87 -24.32
N ARG A 363 25.26 -9.61 -25.36
CA ARG A 363 25.77 -9.31 -26.70
C ARG A 363 25.34 -7.89 -27.06
N THR A 364 26.31 -7.01 -27.25
CA THR A 364 26.08 -5.64 -27.69
C THR A 364 26.94 -5.38 -28.93
N GLY A 365 26.31 -5.32 -30.10
CA GLY A 365 27.06 -5.27 -31.36
C GLY A 365 27.98 -6.48 -31.53
N ASP A 366 29.27 -6.22 -31.78
CA ASP A 366 30.31 -7.25 -31.94
C ASP A 366 30.97 -7.67 -30.61
N THR A 367 30.50 -7.13 -29.48
CA THR A 367 31.02 -7.46 -28.15
C THR A 367 30.16 -8.55 -27.51
N ILE A 368 30.80 -9.60 -27.01
CA ILE A 368 30.17 -10.64 -26.18
C ILE A 368 30.81 -10.58 -24.80
N ALA A 369 30.05 -10.19 -23.80
CA ALA A 369 30.45 -10.18 -22.42
C ALA A 369 29.83 -11.39 -21.70
N THR A 370 30.66 -12.25 -21.09
CA THR A 370 30.24 -13.39 -20.28
C THR A 370 30.72 -13.19 -18.85
N ASN A 371 29.80 -13.09 -17.90
CA ASN A 371 30.04 -12.80 -16.52
C ASN A 371 29.62 -13.97 -15.62
N LEU A 372 30.47 -14.36 -14.70
CA LEU A 372 30.17 -15.32 -13.64
C LEU A 372 30.44 -14.65 -12.30
N GLY A 373 29.40 -14.51 -11.48
CA GLY A 373 29.45 -13.84 -10.19
C GLY A 373 29.07 -14.77 -9.04
N ILE A 374 29.79 -14.72 -7.94
CA ILE A 374 29.42 -15.34 -6.66
C ILE A 374 29.28 -14.23 -5.66
N ARG A 375 28.16 -14.17 -4.93
CA ARG A 375 27.91 -13.20 -3.86
C ARG A 375 27.58 -13.92 -2.58
N LEU A 376 28.19 -13.45 -1.50
CA LEU A 376 27.87 -13.85 -0.13
C LEU A 376 27.55 -12.59 0.64
N GLY A 377 26.40 -12.56 1.29
CA GLY A 377 25.97 -11.31 1.90
C GLY A 377 24.90 -11.46 2.97
N ARG A 378 24.49 -10.31 3.46
CA ARG A 378 23.44 -10.15 4.45
C ARG A 378 22.47 -9.07 3.98
N LEU A 379 21.21 -9.43 3.87
CA LEU A 379 20.11 -8.59 3.40
C LEU A 379 19.19 -8.25 4.57
N TYR A 380 18.96 -6.97 4.78
CA TYR A 380 17.85 -6.44 5.58
C TYR A 380 16.79 -5.89 4.63
N GLU A 381 15.54 -6.28 4.82
CA GLU A 381 14.44 -5.85 3.99
C GLU A 381 13.25 -5.43 4.86
N SER A 382 12.77 -4.21 4.65
CA SER A 382 11.55 -3.67 5.23
C SER A 382 10.62 -3.17 4.12
N THR A 383 9.45 -2.69 4.48
CA THR A 383 8.48 -2.13 3.51
C THR A 383 9.05 -0.95 2.72
N ARG A 384 9.97 -0.19 3.31
CA ARG A 384 10.49 1.06 2.73
C ARG A 384 12.00 1.05 2.49
N ASP A 385 12.74 0.26 3.24
CA ASP A 385 14.19 0.26 3.24
C ASP A 385 14.73 -1.15 2.97
N GLU A 386 15.73 -1.25 2.10
CA GLU A 386 16.50 -2.46 1.81
C GLU A 386 17.98 -2.14 1.98
N ARG A 387 18.72 -3.00 2.66
CA ARG A 387 20.16 -2.86 2.85
C ARG A 387 20.81 -4.20 2.57
N LEU A 388 21.74 -4.22 1.63
CA LEU A 388 22.49 -5.42 1.26
C LEU A 388 23.98 -5.16 1.41
N SER A 389 24.61 -5.89 2.33
CA SER A 389 26.06 -5.93 2.51
C SER A 389 26.57 -7.25 1.93
N TYR A 390 27.50 -7.21 0.99
CA TYR A 390 27.96 -8.44 0.35
C TYR A 390 29.41 -8.36 -0.13
N VAL A 391 30.03 -9.53 -0.17
CA VAL A 391 31.29 -9.77 -0.89
C VAL A 391 30.94 -10.38 -2.24
N GLU A 392 31.56 -9.91 -3.30
CA GLU A 392 31.38 -10.41 -4.66
C GLU A 392 32.71 -10.86 -5.24
N LEU A 393 32.72 -12.05 -5.82
CA LEU A 393 33.76 -12.54 -6.73
C LEU A 393 33.17 -12.54 -8.13
N LEU A 394 33.74 -11.77 -9.04
CA LEU A 394 33.28 -11.60 -10.42
C LEU A 394 34.39 -12.00 -11.40
N ARG A 395 34.10 -12.94 -12.28
CA ARG A 395 34.89 -13.25 -13.46
C ARG A 395 34.17 -12.75 -14.69
N ALA A 396 34.77 -11.83 -15.42
CA ALA A 396 34.26 -11.28 -16.66
C ALA A 396 35.18 -11.68 -17.81
N ARG A 397 34.58 -12.29 -18.83
CA ARG A 397 35.25 -12.63 -20.09
C ARG A 397 34.59 -11.84 -21.22
N GLU A 398 35.36 -11.06 -21.89
CA GLU A 398 34.91 -10.22 -23.00
C GLU A 398 35.58 -10.65 -24.29
N THR A 399 34.80 -10.73 -25.34
CA THR A 399 35.27 -10.98 -26.70
C THR A 399 34.88 -9.80 -27.56
N VAL A 400 35.87 -9.08 -28.07
CA VAL A 400 35.72 -7.85 -28.86
C VAL A 400 36.54 -8.00 -30.13
N GLY A 401 35.89 -8.01 -31.28
CA GLY A 401 36.60 -8.17 -32.58
C GLY A 401 37.44 -9.45 -32.70
N GLY A 402 37.11 -10.48 -31.93
CA GLY A 402 37.85 -11.76 -31.87
C GLY A 402 38.92 -11.81 -30.77
N GLU A 403 39.30 -10.69 -30.17
CA GLU A 403 40.19 -10.68 -29.03
C GLU A 403 39.44 -11.02 -27.74
N VAL A 404 40.05 -11.85 -26.91
CA VAL A 404 39.45 -12.30 -25.65
C VAL A 404 40.23 -11.71 -24.46
N ASN A 405 39.55 -10.93 -23.64
CA ASN A 405 40.07 -10.47 -22.37
C ASN A 405 39.30 -11.11 -21.20
N THR A 406 40.00 -11.49 -20.14
CA THR A 406 39.37 -12.08 -18.93
C THR A 406 39.87 -11.39 -17.69
N ASN A 407 38.98 -10.69 -17.02
CA ASN A 407 39.24 -9.97 -15.78
C ASN A 407 38.56 -10.66 -14.60
N LEU A 408 39.22 -10.62 -13.45
CA LEU A 408 38.69 -11.13 -12.18
C LEU A 408 38.64 -9.97 -11.17
N ALA A 409 37.55 -9.84 -10.45
CA ALA A 409 37.45 -8.85 -9.37
C ALA A 409 36.88 -9.47 -8.10
N VAL A 410 37.42 -9.05 -6.96
CA VAL A 410 36.83 -9.30 -5.66
C VAL A 410 36.48 -7.96 -5.03
N SER A 411 35.30 -7.83 -4.48
CA SER A 411 34.85 -6.56 -3.89
C SER A 411 33.94 -6.76 -2.68
N VAL A 412 33.98 -5.82 -1.75
CA VAL A 412 33.05 -5.67 -0.65
C VAL A 412 32.13 -4.50 -0.99
N ASN A 413 30.85 -4.74 -0.94
CA ASN A 413 29.86 -3.80 -1.40
C ASN A 413 28.79 -3.56 -0.34
N GLN A 414 28.30 -2.34 -0.28
CA GLN A 414 27.15 -1.94 0.50
C GLN A 414 26.14 -1.24 -0.38
N GLN A 415 24.91 -1.76 -0.38
CA GLN A 415 23.79 -1.20 -1.14
C GLN A 415 22.68 -0.77 -0.17
N TRP A 416 22.10 0.39 -0.43
CA TRP A 416 20.92 0.89 0.25
C TRP A 416 19.89 1.24 -0.80
N ILE A 417 18.65 0.81 -0.58
CA ILE A 417 17.51 1.22 -1.38
C ILE A 417 16.45 1.74 -0.42
N ARG A 418 15.93 2.91 -0.70
CA ARG A 418 14.82 3.51 0.04
C ARG A 418 13.70 3.84 -0.93
N ARG A 419 12.48 3.37 -0.61
CA ARG A 419 11.28 3.62 -1.42
C ARG A 419 10.20 4.24 -0.55
N ARG A 420 9.72 5.41 -0.95
CA ARG A 420 8.57 6.08 -0.37
C ARG A 420 7.65 6.50 -1.51
N LEU A 421 6.90 5.53 -2.02
CA LEU A 421 6.05 5.65 -3.19
C LEU A 421 4.61 5.31 -2.78
N ASP A 422 3.64 5.98 -3.39
CA ASP A 422 2.21 5.67 -3.29
C ASP A 422 1.88 4.30 -3.91
N SER A 423 2.60 3.91 -4.95
CA SER A 423 2.49 2.63 -5.63
C SER A 423 3.86 2.15 -6.10
N SER A 424 4.17 0.86 -5.88
CA SER A 424 5.40 0.25 -6.40
C SER A 424 5.34 0.00 -7.91
N LEU A 425 4.13 -0.23 -8.45
CA LEU A 425 3.91 -0.55 -9.85
C LEU A 425 3.77 0.70 -10.73
N LEU A 426 3.05 1.68 -10.26
CA LEU A 426 2.64 2.87 -11.02
C LEU A 426 2.74 4.11 -10.13
N PRO A 427 3.96 4.49 -9.71
CA PRO A 427 4.13 5.60 -8.80
C PRO A 427 3.62 6.90 -9.44
N THR A 428 2.86 7.66 -8.66
CA THR A 428 2.38 9.00 -9.02
C THR A 428 2.82 10.06 -8.04
N ASP A 429 3.15 9.66 -6.81
CA ASP A 429 3.71 10.53 -5.78
C ASP A 429 4.79 9.79 -4.98
N GLY A 430 5.79 10.54 -4.54
CA GLY A 430 6.85 10.06 -3.69
C GLY A 430 8.22 10.05 -4.34
N HIS A 431 9.13 9.31 -3.73
CA HIS A 431 10.53 9.23 -4.18
C HIS A 431 11.16 7.88 -3.86
N GLN A 432 12.19 7.55 -4.61
CA GLN A 432 13.05 6.41 -4.36
C GLN A 432 14.51 6.79 -4.52
N ALA A 433 15.37 6.15 -3.77
CA ALA A 433 16.82 6.34 -3.83
C ALA A 433 17.53 5.00 -3.74
N LEU A 434 18.59 4.83 -4.53
CA LEU A 434 19.53 3.73 -4.44
C LEU A 434 20.93 4.32 -4.28
N ALA A 435 21.69 3.80 -3.34
CA ALA A 435 23.11 4.08 -3.18
C ALA A 435 23.86 2.75 -3.12
N LEU A 436 24.91 2.63 -3.92
CA LEU A 436 25.84 1.49 -3.88
C LEU A 436 27.25 2.06 -3.74
N VAL A 437 28.00 1.50 -2.78
CA VAL A 437 29.42 1.81 -2.59
C VAL A 437 30.15 0.48 -2.45
N GLY A 438 31.27 0.34 -3.14
CA GLY A 438 32.09 -0.85 -3.11
C GLY A 438 33.57 -0.53 -3.19
N LEU A 439 34.38 -1.37 -2.54
CA LEU A 439 35.83 -1.35 -2.63
C LEU A 439 36.29 -2.74 -3.04
N GLY A 440 37.28 -2.82 -3.93
CA GLY A 440 37.72 -4.10 -4.41
C GLY A 440 39.12 -4.08 -5.00
N TYR A 441 39.51 -5.24 -5.48
CA TYR A 441 40.76 -5.46 -6.19
C TYR A 441 40.45 -6.21 -7.49
N ALA A 442 40.90 -5.67 -8.59
CA ALA A 442 40.77 -6.28 -9.91
C ALA A 442 42.12 -6.88 -10.34
N ARG A 443 42.07 -8.10 -10.87
CA ARG A 443 43.16 -8.73 -11.58
C ARG A 443 42.92 -8.61 -13.08
N GLY A 444 43.71 -7.75 -13.72
CA GLY A 444 43.64 -7.53 -15.15
C GLY A 444 44.05 -8.77 -15.93
N GLY A 445 43.47 -8.95 -17.13
CA GLY A 445 43.85 -9.95 -18.11
C GLY A 445 44.58 -9.30 -19.26
N GLY A 446 45.32 -10.08 -20.02
CA GLY A 446 46.07 -9.59 -21.19
C GLY A 446 47.16 -8.57 -20.79
N SER A 447 47.08 -7.36 -21.35
CA SER A 447 47.99 -6.25 -21.06
C SER A 447 47.57 -5.37 -19.89
N ASP A 448 46.43 -5.64 -19.26
CA ASP A 448 45.89 -4.82 -18.17
C ASP A 448 46.61 -5.10 -16.84
N ASP A 449 46.85 -4.04 -16.06
CA ASP A 449 47.42 -4.15 -14.71
C ASP A 449 46.37 -4.64 -13.70
N SER A 450 46.87 -5.22 -12.63
CA SER A 450 46.05 -5.54 -11.44
C SER A 450 46.14 -4.42 -10.42
N GLY A 451 45.07 -4.16 -9.69
CA GLY A 451 45.08 -3.11 -8.69
C GLY A 451 43.74 -2.88 -7.98
N PRO A 452 43.77 -2.02 -6.95
CA PRO A 452 42.56 -1.67 -6.20
C PRO A 452 41.62 -0.79 -7.04
N PHE A 453 40.33 -0.89 -6.74
CA PHE A 453 39.30 0.00 -7.28
C PHE A 453 38.25 0.33 -6.23
N GLY A 454 37.64 1.49 -6.38
CA GLY A 454 36.42 1.88 -5.68
C GLY A 454 35.29 2.08 -6.68
N ARG A 455 34.05 1.70 -6.33
CA ARG A 455 32.85 1.90 -7.16
C ARG A 455 31.78 2.57 -6.36
N MET A 456 31.13 3.57 -6.93
CA MET A 456 29.97 4.21 -6.34
C MET A 456 28.90 4.45 -7.41
N GLN A 457 27.64 4.35 -7.00
CA GLN A 457 26.50 4.58 -7.88
C GLN A 457 25.34 5.09 -7.05
N PHE A 458 24.73 6.19 -7.49
CA PHE A 458 23.58 6.81 -6.87
C PHE A 458 22.49 6.95 -7.90
N LYS A 459 21.28 6.48 -7.58
CA LYS A 459 20.08 6.67 -8.40
C LYS A 459 19.02 7.35 -7.56
N LEU A 460 18.32 8.31 -8.15
CA LEU A 460 17.19 9.01 -7.56
C LEU A 460 16.03 8.98 -8.53
N GLY A 461 14.83 8.77 -8.02
CA GLY A 461 13.57 8.90 -8.72
C GLY A 461 12.59 9.71 -7.87
N ALA A 462 11.91 10.66 -8.45
CA ALA A 462 10.89 11.46 -7.80
C ALA A 462 9.65 11.56 -8.68
N TYR A 463 8.48 11.54 -8.06
CA TYR A 463 7.18 11.58 -8.71
C TYR A 463 6.31 12.60 -8.00
N LYS A 464 5.60 13.44 -8.73
CA LYS A 464 4.77 14.50 -8.16
C LYS A 464 3.52 14.76 -9.00
N PRO A 465 2.32 14.71 -8.42
CA PRO A 465 1.12 15.18 -9.09
C PRO A 465 1.11 16.71 -9.12
N LEU A 466 0.78 17.31 -10.26
CA LEU A 466 0.74 18.75 -10.50
C LEU A 466 -0.60 19.11 -11.15
N GLY A 467 -1.69 19.13 -10.40
CA GLY A 467 -3.00 19.59 -10.83
C GLY A 467 -3.53 18.95 -12.13
N GLY A 468 -3.63 17.65 -12.21
CA GLY A 468 -4.07 16.89 -13.40
C GLY A 468 -2.95 16.53 -14.37
N TRP A 469 -1.73 16.98 -14.12
CA TRP A 469 -0.47 16.51 -14.71
C TRP A 469 0.31 15.70 -13.70
N TYR A 470 1.22 14.88 -14.18
CA TYR A 470 2.18 14.14 -13.37
C TYR A 470 3.58 14.43 -13.88
N ALA A 471 4.45 14.82 -12.97
CA ALA A 471 5.86 15.01 -13.24
C ALA A 471 6.66 13.86 -12.64
N SER A 472 7.65 13.38 -13.37
CA SER A 472 8.68 12.49 -12.85
C SER A 472 10.07 12.97 -13.21
N ALA A 473 11.01 12.77 -12.28
CA ALA A 473 12.41 13.08 -12.47
C ALA A 473 13.24 11.85 -12.08
N ARG A 474 14.25 11.53 -12.89
CA ARG A 474 15.24 10.49 -12.60
C ARG A 474 16.63 11.06 -12.75
N ALA A 475 17.54 10.67 -11.87
CA ALA A 475 18.94 11.02 -11.97
C ALA A 475 19.79 9.82 -11.55
N GLU A 476 20.88 9.59 -12.24
CA GLU A 476 21.88 8.59 -11.89
C GLU A 476 23.27 9.19 -12.07
N VAL A 477 24.12 9.01 -11.05
CA VAL A 477 25.53 9.37 -11.08
C VAL A 477 26.33 8.19 -10.59
N ALA A 478 27.38 7.87 -11.31
CA ALA A 478 28.20 6.71 -10.98
C ALA A 478 29.69 6.96 -11.31
N GLN A 479 30.57 6.32 -10.51
CA GLN A 479 32.02 6.45 -10.68
C GLN A 479 32.74 5.19 -10.25
N VAL A 480 33.74 4.81 -11.05
CA VAL A 480 34.80 3.86 -10.70
C VAL A 480 36.12 4.63 -10.53
N ILE A 481 36.74 4.49 -9.38
CA ILE A 481 38.02 5.08 -9.04
C ILE A 481 39.05 3.95 -9.08
N ALA A 482 39.96 4.00 -10.03
CA ALA A 482 41.07 3.04 -10.17
C ALA A 482 42.21 3.71 -10.94
N HIS A 483 43.43 3.18 -10.81
CA HIS A 483 44.54 3.58 -11.68
C HIS A 483 44.20 3.25 -13.14
N GLU A 484 44.64 4.06 -14.09
CA GLU A 484 44.21 3.99 -15.49
C GLU A 484 44.42 2.63 -16.16
N ARG A 485 45.51 1.96 -15.84
CA ARG A 485 45.85 0.64 -16.42
C ARG A 485 45.21 -0.55 -15.73
N VAL A 486 44.53 -0.32 -14.58
CA VAL A 486 43.86 -1.43 -13.89
C VAL A 486 42.68 -1.95 -14.73
N GLY A 487 42.71 -3.23 -15.03
CA GLY A 487 41.68 -3.95 -15.78
C GLY A 487 40.43 -4.23 -14.94
N VAL A 488 39.65 -3.18 -14.68
CA VAL A 488 38.36 -3.33 -14.02
C VAL A 488 37.40 -4.02 -14.98
N PRO A 489 36.70 -5.11 -14.57
CA PRO A 489 35.73 -5.79 -15.43
C PRO A 489 34.69 -4.83 -16.00
N GLU A 490 34.36 -4.95 -17.30
CA GLU A 490 33.40 -4.12 -18.03
C GLU A 490 32.01 -4.11 -17.36
N LYS A 491 31.61 -5.22 -16.73
CA LYS A 491 30.37 -5.33 -15.93
C LYS A 491 30.30 -4.32 -14.78
N LEU A 492 31.44 -3.85 -14.28
CA LEU A 492 31.52 -2.87 -13.20
C LEU A 492 31.63 -1.43 -13.70
N LEU A 493 31.88 -1.23 -15.00
CA LEU A 493 31.91 0.07 -15.68
C LEU A 493 30.50 0.49 -16.11
N PHE A 494 30.36 1.68 -16.69
CA PHE A 494 29.07 2.27 -16.98
C PHE A 494 28.90 2.58 -18.46
N LEU A 495 27.70 2.28 -18.97
CA LEU A 495 27.24 2.63 -20.29
C LEU A 495 25.86 3.28 -20.20
N ALA A 496 25.62 4.29 -21.01
CA ALA A 496 24.31 4.94 -21.12
C ALA A 496 23.71 4.73 -22.52
N GLY A 497 22.49 5.21 -22.74
CA GLY A 497 21.68 5.01 -23.94
C GLY A 497 20.60 3.94 -23.76
N GLY A 498 19.45 4.14 -24.38
CA GLY A 498 18.27 3.29 -24.26
C GLY A 498 17.20 3.86 -23.32
N ASP A 499 16.17 3.05 -23.05
CA ASP A 499 14.92 3.45 -22.39
C ASP A 499 15.13 3.92 -20.94
N ASP A 500 16.15 3.38 -20.27
CA ASP A 500 16.38 3.58 -18.84
C ASP A 500 17.31 4.76 -18.56
N SER A 501 17.98 5.29 -19.57
CA SER A 501 18.94 6.39 -19.41
C SER A 501 18.68 7.55 -20.36
N VAL A 502 19.11 7.48 -21.63
CA VAL A 502 18.95 8.54 -22.62
C VAL A 502 18.24 7.99 -23.86
N ARG A 503 16.93 8.24 -23.94
CA ARG A 503 16.09 7.83 -25.09
C ARG A 503 16.50 8.59 -26.36
N GLY A 504 16.33 7.97 -27.51
CA GLY A 504 16.83 8.45 -28.81
C GLY A 504 18.16 7.82 -29.21
N TYR A 505 18.97 7.38 -28.23
CA TYR A 505 20.20 6.62 -28.45
C TYR A 505 19.96 5.12 -28.29
N ALA A 506 20.77 4.31 -28.94
CA ALA A 506 20.67 2.85 -28.82
C ALA A 506 21.04 2.39 -27.40
N TYR A 507 20.56 1.23 -27.02
CA TYR A 507 20.91 0.62 -25.74
C TYR A 507 22.43 0.46 -25.61
N ARG A 508 23.01 0.98 -24.51
CA ARG A 508 24.45 0.92 -24.20
C ARG A 508 25.36 1.50 -25.29
N SER A 509 24.88 2.46 -26.06
CA SER A 509 25.65 3.08 -27.15
C SER A 509 26.37 4.36 -26.75
N LEU A 510 26.24 4.79 -25.51
CA LEU A 510 26.89 5.99 -24.96
C LEU A 510 27.94 5.55 -23.94
N GLY A 511 29.20 5.79 -24.26
CA GLY A 511 30.35 5.34 -23.48
C GLY A 511 31.65 5.87 -24.06
N VAL A 512 32.75 5.13 -23.84
CA VAL A 512 34.07 5.47 -24.34
C VAL A 512 34.26 4.80 -25.71
N GLU A 513 34.41 5.60 -26.75
CA GLU A 513 34.70 5.07 -28.08
C GLU A 513 36.19 4.75 -28.24
N ARG A 514 36.49 3.49 -28.65
CA ARG A 514 37.83 3.05 -28.95
C ARG A 514 37.76 2.09 -30.17
N ASN A 515 38.45 2.43 -31.23
CA ASN A 515 38.52 1.61 -32.47
C ASN A 515 37.13 1.28 -33.06
N GLY A 516 36.18 2.23 -32.98
CA GLY A 516 34.80 2.02 -33.45
C GLY A 516 33.90 1.20 -32.54
N LEU A 517 34.36 0.85 -31.35
CA LEU A 517 33.63 0.11 -30.33
C LEU A 517 33.30 1.01 -29.17
N THR A 518 32.10 0.84 -28.60
CA THR A 518 31.66 1.55 -27.38
C THR A 518 31.98 0.68 -26.18
N LEU A 519 32.85 1.16 -25.32
CA LEU A 519 33.27 0.53 -24.06
C LEU A 519 32.72 1.27 -22.86
N GLY A 520 32.64 0.61 -21.71
CA GLY A 520 32.20 1.21 -20.46
C GLY A 520 33.10 2.36 -19.99
N GLY A 521 32.47 3.42 -19.54
CA GLY A 521 33.13 4.56 -18.90
C GLY A 521 33.32 4.33 -17.42
N ARG A 522 34.32 4.98 -16.83
CA ARG A 522 34.54 5.00 -15.38
C ARG A 522 33.68 6.03 -14.66
N VAL A 523 33.13 6.97 -15.38
CA VAL A 523 32.17 7.96 -14.86
C VAL A 523 30.92 7.96 -15.72
N MET A 524 29.79 8.18 -15.10
CA MET A 524 28.49 8.30 -15.77
C MET A 524 27.62 9.29 -15.03
N ALA A 525 26.90 10.10 -15.76
CA ALA A 525 25.76 10.83 -15.23
C ALA A 525 24.63 10.82 -16.26
N THR A 526 23.41 10.55 -15.81
CA THR A 526 22.19 10.60 -16.61
C THR A 526 21.08 11.29 -15.84
N GLY A 527 20.21 12.00 -16.55
CA GLY A 527 19.04 12.65 -16.00
C GLY A 527 17.87 12.56 -16.96
N SER A 528 16.66 12.46 -16.43
CA SER A 528 15.42 12.40 -17.20
C SER A 528 14.35 13.22 -16.49
N LEU A 529 13.65 14.05 -17.23
CA LEU A 529 12.46 14.76 -16.79
C LEU A 529 11.31 14.37 -17.71
N GLU A 530 10.19 14.01 -17.13
CA GLU A 530 9.00 13.63 -17.87
C GLU A 530 7.77 14.27 -17.25
N ILE A 531 6.86 14.77 -18.08
CA ILE A 531 5.52 15.20 -17.70
C ILE A 531 4.51 14.35 -18.45
N ALA A 532 3.45 13.94 -17.79
CA ALA A 532 2.42 13.10 -18.37
C ALA A 532 1.02 13.53 -17.92
N ARG A 533 0.01 13.27 -18.75
CA ARG A 533 -1.39 13.58 -18.49
C ARG A 533 -2.30 12.54 -19.11
N PRO A 534 -3.41 12.14 -18.46
CA PRO A 534 -4.47 11.34 -19.11
C PRO A 534 -4.98 12.05 -20.36
N PHE A 535 -5.21 11.31 -21.45
CA PHE A 535 -5.72 11.89 -22.69
C PHE A 535 -7.13 12.44 -22.53
N THR A 536 -8.00 11.67 -21.84
CA THR A 536 -9.37 12.06 -21.57
C THR A 536 -9.83 11.52 -20.22
N MET A 537 -10.89 12.13 -19.65
CA MET A 537 -11.53 11.65 -18.42
C MET A 537 -12.17 10.24 -18.61
N SER A 538 -12.59 9.92 -19.84
CA SER A 538 -13.19 8.62 -20.18
C SER A 538 -12.16 7.49 -20.37
N LEU A 539 -10.87 7.80 -20.53
CA LEU A 539 -9.78 6.83 -20.65
C LEU A 539 -8.64 7.16 -19.65
N PRO A 540 -8.89 7.05 -18.36
CA PRO A 540 -7.93 7.45 -17.32
C PRO A 540 -6.68 6.58 -17.28
N SER A 541 -6.70 5.42 -17.92
CA SER A 541 -5.56 4.49 -18.02
C SER A 541 -4.57 4.85 -19.12
N LEU A 542 -4.94 5.69 -20.10
CA LEU A 542 -4.11 6.05 -21.25
C LEU A 542 -3.62 7.49 -21.13
N TRP A 543 -2.30 7.68 -21.10
CA TRP A 543 -1.67 8.97 -20.86
C TRP A 543 -0.73 9.36 -22.00
N GLY A 544 -0.72 10.63 -22.35
CA GLY A 544 0.32 11.23 -23.16
C GLY A 544 1.46 11.75 -22.27
N ALA A 545 2.70 11.57 -22.71
CA ALA A 545 3.89 12.03 -22.01
C ALA A 545 4.81 12.81 -22.96
N ALA A 546 5.53 13.78 -22.41
CA ALA A 546 6.65 14.44 -23.05
C ALA A 546 7.85 14.39 -22.11
N PHE A 547 9.05 14.22 -22.68
CA PHE A 547 10.24 14.02 -21.89
C PHE A 547 11.49 14.63 -22.53
N VAL A 548 12.48 14.88 -21.68
CA VAL A 548 13.84 15.19 -22.05
C VAL A 548 14.80 14.40 -21.17
N ASP A 549 15.76 13.75 -21.82
CA ASP A 549 16.81 12.97 -21.18
C ASP A 549 18.16 13.56 -21.55
N ALA A 550 19.10 13.55 -20.63
CA ALA A 550 20.46 13.98 -20.87
C ALA A 550 21.44 13.08 -20.14
N GLY A 551 22.58 12.80 -20.74
CA GLY A 551 23.61 12.02 -20.07
C GLY A 551 24.62 11.38 -21.02
N ASN A 552 25.65 10.78 -20.44
CA ASN A 552 26.67 10.00 -21.11
C ASN A 552 27.49 9.20 -20.09
N ALA A 553 28.41 8.36 -20.59
CA ALA A 553 29.49 7.80 -19.81
C ALA A 553 30.84 8.14 -20.46
N ALA A 554 31.90 8.29 -19.64
CA ALA A 554 33.22 8.68 -20.11
C ALA A 554 34.33 8.05 -19.25
N SER A 555 35.58 8.16 -19.72
CA SER A 555 36.75 7.70 -18.95
C SER A 555 36.97 8.55 -17.69
N ARG A 556 36.76 9.87 -17.77
CA ARG A 556 36.96 10.85 -16.70
C ARG A 556 35.89 11.94 -16.77
N TRP A 557 35.65 12.66 -15.69
CA TRP A 557 34.73 13.80 -15.67
C TRP A 557 35.15 14.94 -16.62
N THR A 558 36.44 15.10 -16.87
CA THR A 558 36.96 16.07 -17.84
C THR A 558 36.55 15.77 -19.27
N ASP A 559 36.37 14.50 -19.59
CA ASP A 559 36.01 14.00 -20.91
C ASP A 559 34.49 13.82 -21.08
N TYR A 560 33.74 13.99 -19.98
CA TYR A 560 32.31 13.83 -19.98
C TYR A 560 31.62 14.93 -20.80
N ARG A 561 30.87 14.51 -21.81
CA ARG A 561 30.05 15.38 -22.66
C ARG A 561 28.64 14.80 -22.71
N PRO A 562 27.66 15.41 -22.02
CA PRO A 562 26.29 14.92 -22.04
C PRO A 562 25.67 15.12 -23.42
N VAL A 563 24.98 14.10 -23.90
CA VAL A 563 24.12 14.16 -25.08
C VAL A 563 22.67 14.26 -24.65
N VAL A 564 21.81 14.81 -25.50
CA VAL A 564 20.40 15.06 -25.19
C VAL A 564 19.51 14.26 -26.12
N GLY A 565 18.51 13.62 -25.52
CA GLY A 565 17.40 13.00 -26.22
C GLY A 565 16.07 13.58 -25.73
N TYR A 566 15.13 13.81 -26.63
CA TYR A 566 13.82 14.32 -26.27
C TYR A 566 12.74 13.68 -27.12
N GLY A 567 11.52 13.67 -26.61
CA GLY A 567 10.45 13.00 -27.33
C GLY A 567 9.10 13.06 -26.64
N VAL A 568 8.19 12.34 -27.24
CA VAL A 568 6.83 12.15 -26.75
C VAL A 568 6.51 10.66 -26.65
N GLY A 569 5.57 10.32 -25.82
CA GLY A 569 5.22 8.93 -25.64
C GLY A 569 3.81 8.71 -25.11
N VAL A 570 3.40 7.46 -25.13
CA VAL A 570 2.15 6.97 -24.59
C VAL A 570 2.43 6.04 -23.41
N ARG A 571 1.67 6.20 -22.36
CA ARG A 571 1.71 5.39 -21.15
C ARG A 571 0.35 4.72 -20.98
N TRP A 572 0.32 3.41 -21.01
CA TRP A 572 -0.91 2.68 -20.70
C TRP A 572 -0.76 1.99 -19.36
N ARG A 573 -1.59 2.43 -18.41
CA ARG A 573 -1.70 1.86 -17.06
C ARG A 573 -2.63 0.66 -17.10
N SER A 574 -2.12 -0.48 -17.56
CA SER A 574 -2.92 -1.70 -17.68
C SER A 574 -2.97 -2.48 -16.36
N PRO A 575 -3.99 -3.34 -16.15
CA PRO A 575 -4.03 -4.23 -14.99
C PRO A 575 -2.87 -5.24 -14.90
N VAL A 576 -2.23 -5.52 -16.03
CA VAL A 576 -1.08 -6.46 -16.13
C VAL A 576 0.28 -5.76 -16.04
N GLY A 577 0.28 -4.43 -15.86
CA GLY A 577 1.50 -3.63 -15.72
C GLY A 577 1.54 -2.44 -16.68
N PRO A 578 2.49 -1.52 -16.47
CA PRO A 578 2.64 -0.34 -17.31
C PRO A 578 3.24 -0.70 -18.67
N LEU A 579 2.62 -0.19 -19.72
CA LEU A 579 3.17 -0.21 -21.07
C LEU A 579 3.61 1.21 -21.44
N ARG A 580 4.79 1.34 -22.03
CA ARG A 580 5.35 2.61 -22.51
C ARG A 580 5.78 2.47 -23.95
N VAL A 581 5.39 3.45 -24.77
CA VAL A 581 5.84 3.58 -26.15
C VAL A 581 6.32 5.00 -26.34
N ASP A 582 7.59 5.17 -26.64
CA ASP A 582 8.23 6.48 -26.78
C ASP A 582 8.81 6.67 -28.19
N ALA A 583 8.52 7.79 -28.81
CA ALA A 583 9.23 8.29 -30.00
C ALA A 583 10.23 9.35 -29.52
N ALA A 584 11.51 9.02 -29.58
CA ALA A 584 12.60 9.86 -29.10
C ALA A 584 13.55 10.26 -30.23
N ARG A 585 13.98 11.52 -30.19
CA ARG A 585 14.97 12.07 -31.13
C ARG A 585 16.28 12.33 -30.39
N ALA A 586 17.36 11.78 -30.91
CA ALA A 586 18.70 12.14 -30.48
C ALA A 586 19.10 13.49 -31.07
N GLN A 587 19.48 14.44 -30.22
CA GLN A 587 19.79 15.82 -30.63
C GLN A 587 21.00 15.88 -31.58
N GLU A 588 22.08 15.16 -31.28
CA GLU A 588 23.31 15.20 -32.05
C GLU A 588 23.20 14.54 -33.44
N THR A 589 22.54 13.37 -33.50
CA THR A 589 22.43 12.62 -34.75
C THR A 589 21.19 12.95 -35.56
N GLY A 590 20.22 13.64 -34.97
CA GLY A 590 18.92 13.96 -35.57
C GLY A 590 18.03 12.73 -35.81
N LYS A 591 18.48 11.53 -35.46
CA LYS A 591 17.78 10.27 -35.72
C LYS A 591 16.63 10.07 -34.76
N TRP A 592 15.50 9.54 -35.25
CA TRP A 592 14.38 9.09 -34.45
C TRP A 592 14.53 7.63 -34.08
N ARG A 593 14.13 7.29 -32.86
CA ARG A 593 14.09 5.92 -32.38
C ARG A 593 12.81 5.68 -31.60
N LEU A 594 12.19 4.55 -31.83
CA LEU A 594 11.07 4.07 -31.03
C LEU A 594 11.60 3.21 -29.89
N HIS A 595 11.11 3.52 -28.70
CA HIS A 595 11.38 2.75 -27.50
C HIS A 595 10.06 2.15 -27.00
N PHE A 596 10.13 0.89 -26.62
CA PHE A 596 8.99 0.16 -26.10
C PHE A 596 9.41 -0.60 -24.84
N SER A 597 8.68 -0.41 -23.74
CA SER A 597 8.92 -1.16 -22.52
C SER A 597 7.61 -1.61 -21.87
N VAL A 598 7.64 -2.82 -21.36
CA VAL A 598 6.59 -3.42 -20.54
C VAL A 598 7.19 -3.70 -19.16
N GLY A 599 6.61 -3.17 -18.11
CA GLY A 599 7.05 -3.41 -16.74
C GLY A 599 7.76 -2.22 -16.09
N ILE A 600 8.17 -2.41 -14.83
CA ILE A 600 8.94 -1.44 -14.07
C ILE A 600 10.41 -1.77 -14.22
N THR A 601 11.18 -0.81 -14.67
CA THR A 601 12.64 -0.81 -14.56
C THR A 601 13.05 0.02 -13.35
N LEU A 602 13.70 -0.63 -12.38
CA LEU A 602 14.45 0.03 -11.32
C LEU A 602 15.91 0.16 -11.71
#